data_5646fe1f8991d24108d44167f73ceef3
#
_entry.id   5646fe1f8991d24108d44167f73ceef3
#
_cell.length_a   1.000
_cell.length_b   1.000
_cell.length_c   1.000
_cell.angle_alpha   90.00
_cell.angle_beta   90.00
_cell.angle_gamma   90.00
#
_symmetry.space_group_name_H-M   'P 1'
#
loop_
_entity.id
_entity.type
_entity.pdbx_description
1 polymer ?
#
loop_
_entity_poly.entity_id
_entity_poly.type
_entity_poly.pdbx_seq_one_letter_code
_entity_poly.pdbx_strand_id
1 'polypeptide(L)'
;MRRGILADADRLGALEQRTTTTPFDAIFDALQRRCALILETSPITETQWRAIWERGRWSSASLAARATQGRIMDLAICHHIDPNGAYRDRAVEELKNLCSWSTWVDPCHNKMSADICTAEAALAAVVGIDWLWDDIEPSKRDDMIAAVADKALAPYLQAIEEEVWWHGCYHHWNVVVNAGMALAAMAMADEDPRAEKAEQLARAGMKHFFDAFGADGAWDEGTGYWGLTVRYLLLLAEADKNLRDDMSIYHSRGLDQTGLFPIYFTPNGRAASFSDMQTEPLHGAIYLLANQFRLKEVAWWLDEYSLGWDATTNGWSAAGLAMLFRPDNLEVPRTPKLDTVKTFPSIGWAAMADQWPHPGLYAAAKTGDMAVNHARSNMNAVQLQVDGEMMIVEFPRGRQSREFATKAQSRFYEVTARAHNTICTAQRDHQIDAQGSVIESESGKNHRWIACDSGGACGDGVQFIRHVVMAVDGESQKGQAVIVLDELTNGAPEKFEQTWHTRGKVELDADGKTATIAGIRRTVHVALGATVKTSVKVKSARIDSHCSERLLHVTGGAVGRVLLASVFAAEPIEQSVQIVESEQGATVTAGDIRVEFARSRTHLKLSSVEF
;
A
#
# COMPACT_ATOMS: atom_id res chain seq x y z
N MET A 1 -6.84 33.00 -10.71
CA MET A 1 -6.26 31.79 -10.06
C MET A 1 -6.52 31.68 -8.56
N ARG A 2 -6.89 32.74 -7.85
CA ARG A 2 -7.37 32.65 -6.44
C ARG A 2 -8.79 32.07 -6.42
N ARG A 3 -8.91 30.77 -6.21
CA ARG A 3 -10.18 30.03 -6.34
C ARG A 3 -10.62 29.27 -5.11
N GLY A 4 -9.71 29.07 -4.13
CA GLY A 4 -9.98 28.24 -2.96
C GLY A 4 -10.21 26.78 -3.32
N ILE A 5 -9.37 26.23 -4.22
CA ILE A 5 -9.53 24.87 -4.79
C ILE A 5 -9.73 23.83 -3.71
N LEU A 6 -8.84 23.80 -2.71
CA LEU A 6 -8.91 22.88 -1.59
C LEU A 6 -9.40 23.54 -0.30
N ALA A 7 -9.16 24.85 -0.17
CA ALA A 7 -9.64 25.68 0.93
C ALA A 7 -9.63 27.14 0.50
N ASP A 8 -10.69 27.86 0.76
CA ASP A 8 -10.78 29.30 0.59
C ASP A 8 -10.10 30.05 1.76
N ALA A 9 -10.04 31.37 1.64
CA ALA A 9 -9.41 32.23 2.64
C ALA A 9 -10.09 32.14 4.00
N ASP A 10 -11.40 31.97 4.05
CA ASP A 10 -12.16 31.88 5.30
C ASP A 10 -11.84 30.56 6.02
N ARG A 11 -11.78 29.45 5.29
CA ARG A 11 -11.40 28.13 5.83
C ARG A 11 -9.96 28.12 6.33
N LEU A 12 -9.03 28.72 5.59
CA LEU A 12 -7.63 28.85 6.02
C LEU A 12 -7.51 29.73 7.26
N GLY A 13 -8.20 30.87 7.30
CA GLY A 13 -8.22 31.79 8.46
C GLY A 13 -8.86 31.19 9.72
N ALA A 14 -9.73 30.20 9.58
CA ALA A 14 -10.35 29.51 10.71
C ALA A 14 -9.46 28.43 11.36
N LEU A 15 -8.33 28.07 10.75
CA LEU A 15 -7.47 26.99 11.23
C LEU A 15 -6.83 27.30 12.60
N GLU A 16 -6.52 28.56 12.91
CA GLU A 16 -5.96 28.97 14.20
C GLU A 16 -6.86 28.53 15.36
N GLN A 17 -8.18 28.69 15.21
CA GLN A 17 -9.14 28.32 16.27
C GLN A 17 -9.12 26.82 16.59
N ARG A 18 -8.76 25.97 15.63
CA ARG A 18 -8.69 24.51 15.81
C ARG A 18 -7.52 24.09 16.71
N THR A 19 -6.42 24.85 16.73
CA THR A 19 -5.21 24.50 17.48
C THR A 19 -5.40 24.43 19.00
N THR A 20 -6.50 25.01 19.50
CA THR A 20 -6.84 25.03 20.93
C THR A 20 -7.63 23.79 21.38
N THR A 21 -7.94 22.88 20.49
CA THR A 21 -8.77 21.70 20.76
C THR A 21 -8.05 20.40 20.39
N THR A 22 -8.18 19.38 21.25
CA THR A 22 -7.64 18.05 20.97
C THR A 22 -8.49 17.33 19.91
N PRO A 23 -7.86 16.66 18.91
CA PRO A 23 -6.43 16.40 18.79
C PRO A 23 -5.67 17.42 17.89
N PHE A 24 -6.27 18.53 17.51
CA PHE A 24 -5.66 19.51 16.61
C PHE A 24 -4.44 20.20 17.20
N ASP A 25 -4.37 20.34 18.54
CA ASP A 25 -3.18 20.76 19.25
C ASP A 25 -1.96 19.86 18.92
N ALA A 26 -2.10 18.56 19.04
CA ALA A 26 -1.04 17.59 18.72
C ALA A 26 -0.70 17.56 17.22
N ILE A 27 -1.71 17.72 16.34
CA ILE A 27 -1.52 17.79 14.90
C ILE A 27 -0.72 19.05 14.53
N PHE A 28 -1.05 20.19 15.15
CA PHE A 28 -0.33 21.44 14.92
C PHE A 28 1.12 21.38 15.42
N ASP A 29 1.35 20.79 16.59
CA ASP A 29 2.70 20.55 17.11
C ASP A 29 3.55 19.69 16.12
N ALA A 30 2.95 18.68 15.51
CA ALA A 30 3.63 17.86 14.50
C ALA A 30 3.94 18.68 13.23
N LEU A 31 3.00 19.49 12.77
CA LEU A 31 3.18 20.40 11.64
C LEU A 31 4.29 21.41 11.90
N GLN A 32 4.31 22.04 13.07
CA GLN A 32 5.36 23.01 13.44
C GLN A 32 6.76 22.36 13.47
N ARG A 33 6.88 21.15 14.05
CA ARG A 33 8.16 20.41 14.04
C ARG A 33 8.65 20.14 12.62
N ARG A 34 7.76 19.75 11.72
CA ARG A 34 8.09 19.50 10.32
C ARG A 34 8.46 20.80 9.61
N CYS A 35 7.72 21.88 9.78
CA CYS A 35 8.05 23.19 9.20
C CYS A 35 9.42 23.70 9.70
N ALA A 36 9.75 23.52 10.97
CA ALA A 36 11.08 23.85 11.51
C ALA A 36 12.19 23.07 10.78
N LEU A 37 12.02 21.76 10.57
CA LEU A 37 12.97 20.95 9.78
C LEU A 37 13.09 21.44 8.33
N ILE A 38 11.98 21.88 7.71
CA ILE A 38 12.00 22.43 6.35
C ILE A 38 12.82 23.73 6.31
N LEU A 39 12.67 24.60 7.31
CA LEU A 39 13.43 25.85 7.38
C LEU A 39 14.96 25.62 7.49
N GLU A 40 15.39 24.52 8.10
CA GLU A 40 16.80 24.14 8.23
C GLU A 40 17.40 23.52 6.94
N THR A 41 16.55 23.16 5.96
CA THR A 41 16.99 22.50 4.72
C THR A 41 16.78 23.43 3.52
N SER A 42 17.62 23.39 2.50
CA SER A 42 17.41 24.14 1.27
C SER A 42 16.31 23.53 0.40
N PRO A 43 15.65 24.30 -0.49
CA PRO A 43 14.81 23.76 -1.55
C PRO A 43 15.53 22.73 -2.40
N ILE A 44 14.81 21.72 -2.88
CA ILE A 44 15.38 20.71 -3.77
C ILE A 44 15.49 21.31 -5.17
N THR A 45 16.70 21.60 -5.62
CA THR A 45 16.94 22.19 -6.93
C THR A 45 16.91 21.15 -8.06
N GLU A 46 16.63 21.60 -9.28
CA GLU A 46 16.72 20.74 -10.46
C GLU A 46 18.10 20.09 -10.62
N THR A 47 19.18 20.81 -10.35
CA THR A 47 20.54 20.26 -10.38
C THR A 47 20.73 19.11 -9.40
N GLN A 48 20.16 19.22 -8.18
CA GLN A 48 20.27 18.16 -7.18
C GLN A 48 19.54 16.89 -7.60
N TRP A 49 18.29 16.95 -8.08
CA TRP A 49 17.59 15.75 -8.49
C TRP A 49 18.15 15.15 -9.78
N ARG A 50 18.66 15.97 -10.72
CA ARG A 50 19.40 15.47 -11.90
C ARG A 50 20.64 14.69 -11.51
N ALA A 51 21.43 15.17 -10.56
CA ALA A 51 22.60 14.46 -10.04
C ALA A 51 22.24 13.09 -9.40
N ILE A 52 21.05 12.97 -8.78
CA ILE A 52 20.54 11.69 -8.25
C ILE A 52 20.17 10.75 -9.41
N TRP A 53 19.52 11.26 -10.45
CA TRP A 53 19.17 10.53 -11.65
C TRP A 53 20.41 9.99 -12.39
N GLU A 54 21.43 10.83 -12.57
CA GLU A 54 22.69 10.43 -13.22
C GLU A 54 23.40 9.28 -12.48
N ARG A 55 23.23 9.21 -11.16
CA ARG A 55 23.69 8.07 -10.35
C ARG A 55 22.82 6.82 -10.47
N GLY A 56 21.89 6.76 -11.40
CA GLY A 56 21.06 5.60 -11.70
C GLY A 56 19.84 5.42 -10.80
N ARG A 57 19.42 6.45 -10.08
CA ARG A 57 18.16 6.40 -9.33
C ARG A 57 16.97 6.68 -10.24
N TRP A 58 15.98 5.80 -10.20
CA TRP A 58 14.73 5.93 -10.93
C TRP A 58 13.77 6.92 -10.24
N SER A 59 12.97 7.66 -11.01
CA SER A 59 11.93 8.58 -10.51
C SER A 59 12.43 9.66 -9.55
N SER A 60 13.60 10.19 -9.75
CA SER A 60 14.20 11.20 -8.85
C SER A 60 13.46 12.54 -8.90
N ALA A 61 12.99 12.97 -10.07
CA ALA A 61 12.25 14.22 -10.22
C ALA A 61 10.85 14.13 -9.62
N SER A 62 10.13 13.02 -9.80
CA SER A 62 8.82 12.80 -9.18
C SER A 62 8.90 12.82 -7.66
N LEU A 63 9.94 12.22 -7.07
CA LEU A 63 10.16 12.26 -5.62
C LEU A 63 10.49 13.69 -5.12
N ALA A 64 11.27 14.44 -5.90
CA ALA A 64 11.58 15.83 -5.59
C ALA A 64 10.33 16.73 -5.68
N ALA A 65 9.52 16.58 -6.72
CA ALA A 65 8.26 17.31 -6.87
C ALA A 65 7.28 17.00 -5.74
N ARG A 66 7.17 15.73 -5.33
CA ARG A 66 6.35 15.29 -4.18
C ARG A 66 6.81 15.91 -2.86
N ALA A 67 8.11 15.91 -2.61
CA ALA A 67 8.68 16.55 -1.41
C ALA A 67 8.39 18.06 -1.42
N THR A 68 8.57 18.73 -2.56
CA THR A 68 8.29 20.16 -2.72
C THR A 68 6.80 20.45 -2.51
N GLN A 69 5.89 19.61 -3.03
CA GLN A 69 4.45 19.72 -2.80
C GLN A 69 4.11 19.68 -1.30
N GLY A 70 4.66 18.69 -0.57
CA GLY A 70 4.46 18.57 0.87
C GLY A 70 4.98 19.81 1.63
N ARG A 71 6.17 20.29 1.28
CA ARG A 71 6.78 21.48 1.90
C ARG A 71 5.95 22.74 1.69
N ILE A 72 5.52 23.01 0.45
CA ILE A 72 4.71 24.19 0.12
C ILE A 72 3.40 24.17 0.90
N MET A 73 2.68 23.04 0.87
CA MET A 73 1.39 22.92 1.56
C MET A 73 1.54 23.08 3.08
N ASP A 74 2.52 22.44 3.69
CA ASP A 74 2.73 22.50 5.14
C ASP A 74 3.14 23.90 5.61
N LEU A 75 4.08 24.54 4.90
CA LEU A 75 4.51 25.90 5.22
C LEU A 75 3.39 26.93 5.05
N ALA A 76 2.58 26.79 3.98
CA ALA A 76 1.44 27.67 3.73
C ALA A 76 0.38 27.52 4.84
N ILE A 77 0.00 26.28 5.19
CA ILE A 77 -0.95 26.02 6.28
C ILE A 77 -0.40 26.55 7.61
N CYS A 78 0.87 26.28 7.91
CA CYS A 78 1.52 26.76 9.14
C CYS A 78 1.53 28.30 9.19
N HIS A 79 1.79 28.98 8.06
CA HIS A 79 1.72 30.45 7.97
C HIS A 79 0.32 31.00 8.21
N HIS A 80 -0.74 30.35 7.73
CA HIS A 80 -2.11 30.78 7.99
C HIS A 80 -2.55 30.58 9.44
N ILE A 81 -1.99 29.61 10.16
CA ILE A 81 -2.27 29.34 11.57
C ILE A 81 -1.45 30.27 12.47
N ASP A 82 -0.16 30.35 12.22
CA ASP A 82 0.81 31.18 12.97
C ASP A 82 1.52 32.10 11.95
N PRO A 83 1.02 33.34 11.76
CA PRO A 83 1.56 34.27 10.77
C PRO A 83 3.03 34.59 11.04
N ASN A 84 3.92 33.74 10.56
CA ASN A 84 5.36 33.86 10.67
C ASN A 84 5.97 34.10 9.31
N GLY A 85 6.67 35.23 9.14
CA GLY A 85 7.31 35.59 7.87
C GLY A 85 8.27 34.51 7.35
N ALA A 86 8.92 33.75 8.21
CA ALA A 86 9.83 32.68 7.81
C ALA A 86 9.10 31.53 7.07
N TYR A 87 7.90 31.14 7.51
CA TYR A 87 7.10 30.10 6.85
C TYR A 87 6.63 30.57 5.47
N ARG A 88 6.09 31.81 5.39
CA ARG A 88 5.68 32.45 4.13
C ARG A 88 6.86 32.55 3.16
N ASP A 89 7.95 33.15 3.59
CA ASP A 89 9.11 33.42 2.73
C ASP A 89 9.69 32.11 2.18
N ARG A 90 9.75 31.08 3.02
CA ARG A 90 10.20 29.76 2.59
C ARG A 90 9.21 29.06 1.66
N ALA A 91 7.90 29.15 1.87
CA ALA A 91 6.91 28.59 0.96
C ALA A 91 7.00 29.23 -0.44
N VAL A 92 7.16 30.56 -0.47
CA VAL A 92 7.37 31.31 -1.72
C VAL A 92 8.70 30.95 -2.39
N GLU A 93 9.77 30.70 -1.62
CA GLU A 93 11.05 30.22 -2.13
C GLU A 93 10.95 28.83 -2.77
N GLU A 94 10.24 27.86 -2.13
CA GLU A 94 9.98 26.53 -2.68
C GLU A 94 9.18 26.63 -4.00
N LEU A 95 8.16 27.51 -4.08
CA LEU A 95 7.40 27.75 -5.30
C LEU A 95 8.27 28.34 -6.43
N LYS A 96 9.07 29.36 -6.13
CA LYS A 96 10.00 29.98 -7.10
C LYS A 96 10.97 28.94 -7.65
N ASN A 97 11.55 28.14 -6.75
CA ASN A 97 12.47 27.06 -7.14
C ASN A 97 11.79 26.05 -8.06
N LEU A 98 10.60 25.53 -7.70
CA LEU A 98 9.85 24.58 -8.52
C LEU A 98 9.50 25.15 -9.89
N CYS A 99 8.99 26.39 -9.93
CA CYS A 99 8.63 27.06 -11.19
C CYS A 99 9.84 27.39 -12.06
N SER A 100 11.06 27.48 -11.48
CA SER A 100 12.29 27.71 -12.24
C SER A 100 12.85 26.45 -12.92
N TRP A 101 12.40 25.24 -12.58
CA TRP A 101 12.88 24.02 -13.24
C TRP A 101 12.61 24.10 -14.75
N SER A 102 13.53 23.58 -15.56
CA SER A 102 13.42 23.63 -17.02
C SER A 102 12.25 22.79 -17.55
N THR A 103 11.87 21.74 -16.85
CA THR A 103 10.75 20.85 -17.17
C THR A 103 10.22 20.19 -15.90
N TRP A 104 8.95 19.76 -15.95
CA TRP A 104 8.32 18.94 -14.90
C TRP A 104 8.15 17.48 -15.33
N VAL A 105 8.83 17.04 -16.37
CA VAL A 105 8.87 15.64 -16.79
C VAL A 105 10.11 14.97 -16.18
N ASP A 106 9.94 13.80 -15.58
CA ASP A 106 11.06 13.03 -15.03
C ASP A 106 11.90 12.44 -16.19
N PRO A 107 13.22 12.62 -16.21
CA PRO A 107 14.07 12.12 -17.28
C PRO A 107 14.07 10.58 -17.39
N CYS A 108 13.60 9.85 -16.36
CA CYS A 108 13.40 8.42 -16.47
C CYS A 108 12.24 8.05 -17.42
N HIS A 109 11.32 8.95 -17.63
CA HIS A 109 10.16 8.80 -18.52
C HIS A 109 10.39 9.49 -19.88
N ASN A 110 11.64 9.51 -20.37
CA ASN A 110 11.98 10.08 -21.66
C ASN A 110 11.05 9.53 -22.77
N LYS A 111 10.62 10.37 -23.71
CA LYS A 111 9.60 10.15 -24.73
C LYS A 111 8.14 10.35 -24.26
N MET A 112 7.91 10.84 -23.07
CA MET A 112 6.59 11.31 -22.65
C MET A 112 6.61 12.82 -22.54
N SER A 113 5.55 13.46 -22.99
CA SER A 113 5.40 14.92 -22.85
C SER A 113 4.91 15.30 -21.46
N ALA A 114 4.18 14.41 -20.76
CA ALA A 114 3.74 14.58 -19.38
C ALA A 114 3.76 13.24 -18.61
N ASP A 115 3.95 13.30 -17.30
CA ASP A 115 4.07 12.15 -16.42
C ASP A 115 3.60 12.45 -14.99
N ILE A 116 3.87 11.54 -14.03
CA ILE A 116 3.58 11.74 -12.61
C ILE A 116 4.27 12.99 -12.06
N CYS A 117 5.52 13.26 -12.44
CA CYS A 117 6.23 14.45 -11.96
C CYS A 117 5.51 15.73 -12.39
N THR A 118 5.00 15.76 -13.63
CA THR A 118 4.18 16.86 -14.14
C THR A 118 2.98 17.13 -13.25
N ALA A 119 2.24 16.08 -12.86
CA ALA A 119 1.07 16.20 -11.99
C ALA A 119 1.44 16.63 -10.55
N GLU A 120 2.49 16.04 -9.98
CA GLU A 120 2.98 16.40 -8.63
C GLU A 120 3.42 17.87 -8.56
N ALA A 121 4.16 18.34 -9.56
CA ALA A 121 4.63 19.71 -9.65
C ALA A 121 3.48 20.71 -9.93
N ALA A 122 2.57 20.36 -10.82
CA ALA A 122 1.40 21.19 -11.16
C ALA A 122 0.53 21.42 -9.92
N LEU A 123 0.18 20.35 -9.18
CA LEU A 123 -0.61 20.47 -7.95
C LEU A 123 0.11 21.32 -6.91
N ALA A 124 1.42 21.12 -6.71
CA ALA A 124 2.22 21.93 -5.81
C ALA A 124 2.17 23.43 -6.14
N ALA A 125 2.33 23.75 -7.45
CA ALA A 125 2.33 25.13 -7.93
C ALA A 125 0.94 25.78 -7.76
N VAL A 126 -0.14 25.12 -8.24
CA VAL A 126 -1.46 25.75 -8.21
C VAL A 126 -2.01 25.93 -6.80
N VAL A 127 -1.80 24.97 -5.90
CA VAL A 127 -2.22 25.11 -4.49
C VAL A 127 -1.38 26.15 -3.76
N GLY A 128 -0.08 26.16 -3.98
CA GLY A 128 0.81 27.16 -3.38
C GLY A 128 0.48 28.59 -3.84
N ILE A 129 0.24 28.80 -5.12
CA ILE A 129 -0.16 30.11 -5.66
C ILE A 129 -1.54 30.53 -5.09
N ASP A 130 -2.51 29.60 -5.03
CA ASP A 130 -3.86 29.87 -4.51
C ASP A 130 -3.83 30.28 -3.04
N TRP A 131 -3.12 29.53 -2.19
CA TRP A 131 -3.08 29.78 -0.74
C TRP A 131 -2.20 30.96 -0.33
N LEU A 132 -1.17 31.29 -1.12
CA LEU A 132 -0.23 32.41 -0.87
C LEU A 132 -0.48 33.59 -1.82
N TRP A 133 -1.68 33.70 -2.38
CA TRP A 133 -2.00 34.69 -3.42
C TRP A 133 -1.63 36.13 -3.04
N ASP A 134 -1.95 36.56 -1.82
CA ASP A 134 -1.69 37.91 -1.33
C ASP A 134 -0.23 38.11 -0.87
N ASP A 135 0.51 37.01 -0.65
CA ASP A 135 1.92 37.02 -0.20
C ASP A 135 2.92 37.00 -1.36
N ILE A 136 2.47 36.68 -2.58
CA ILE A 136 3.33 36.63 -3.77
C ILE A 136 3.19 37.94 -4.54
N GLU A 137 4.35 38.58 -4.82
CA GLU A 137 4.38 39.77 -5.67
C GLU A 137 3.71 39.51 -7.04
N PRO A 138 2.85 40.41 -7.56
CA PRO A 138 2.07 40.16 -8.79
C PRO A 138 2.92 39.72 -9.98
N SER A 139 4.05 40.38 -10.26
CA SER A 139 4.92 39.99 -11.39
C SER A 139 5.50 38.55 -11.23
N LYS A 140 5.80 38.13 -10.00
CA LYS A 140 6.30 36.79 -9.72
C LYS A 140 5.20 35.74 -9.79
N ARG A 141 3.99 36.10 -9.43
CA ARG A 141 2.80 35.27 -9.56
C ARG A 141 2.48 35.01 -11.03
N ASP A 142 2.58 36.04 -11.89
CA ASP A 142 2.38 35.90 -13.34
C ASP A 142 3.43 34.93 -13.94
N ASP A 143 4.72 35.02 -13.53
CA ASP A 143 5.76 34.07 -13.93
C ASP A 143 5.43 32.63 -13.53
N MET A 144 4.87 32.41 -12.31
CA MET A 144 4.48 31.09 -11.82
C MET A 144 3.25 30.53 -12.56
N ILE A 145 2.27 31.37 -12.85
CA ILE A 145 1.09 31.02 -13.67
C ILE A 145 1.55 30.58 -15.08
N ALA A 146 2.45 31.34 -15.70
CA ALA A 146 3.02 30.97 -16.98
C ALA A 146 3.78 29.63 -16.92
N ALA A 147 4.50 29.36 -15.82
CA ALA A 147 5.17 28.06 -15.63
C ALA A 147 4.19 26.89 -15.56
N VAL A 148 3.02 27.05 -14.92
CA VAL A 148 1.95 26.02 -14.92
C VAL A 148 1.40 25.80 -16.35
N ALA A 149 1.13 26.88 -17.06
CA ALA A 149 0.62 26.82 -18.44
C ALA A 149 1.59 26.07 -19.38
N ASP A 150 2.88 26.38 -19.30
CA ASP A 150 3.90 25.89 -20.22
C ASP A 150 4.49 24.52 -19.82
N LYS A 151 4.51 24.18 -18.52
CA LYS A 151 5.15 22.94 -18.01
C LYS A 151 4.15 21.89 -17.55
N ALA A 152 2.86 22.23 -17.45
CA ALA A 152 1.80 21.28 -17.12
C ALA A 152 0.73 21.19 -18.20
N LEU A 153 -0.05 22.27 -18.47
CA LEU A 153 -1.19 22.18 -19.38
C LEU A 153 -0.78 21.85 -20.81
N ALA A 154 0.20 22.56 -21.38
CA ALA A 154 0.66 22.33 -22.75
C ALA A 154 1.25 20.91 -22.91
N PRO A 155 2.20 20.45 -22.05
CA PRO A 155 2.73 19.10 -22.12
C PRO A 155 1.68 18.01 -21.92
N TYR A 156 0.69 18.23 -21.05
CA TYR A 156 -0.41 17.28 -20.85
C TYR A 156 -1.24 17.10 -22.13
N LEU A 157 -1.67 18.21 -22.76
CA LEU A 157 -2.42 18.14 -24.01
C LEU A 157 -1.63 17.47 -25.14
N GLN A 158 -0.33 17.77 -25.23
CA GLN A 158 0.57 17.11 -26.16
C GLN A 158 0.66 15.59 -25.88
N ALA A 159 0.78 15.18 -24.63
CA ALA A 159 0.82 13.76 -24.27
C ALA A 159 -0.45 13.00 -24.69
N ILE A 160 -1.62 13.66 -24.60
CA ILE A 160 -2.87 13.06 -25.07
C ILE A 160 -2.89 12.92 -26.59
N GLU A 161 -2.39 13.91 -27.33
CA GLU A 161 -2.26 13.84 -28.79
C GLU A 161 -1.25 12.75 -29.24
N GLU A 162 -0.27 12.45 -28.41
CA GLU A 162 0.71 11.36 -28.58
C GLU A 162 0.17 9.99 -28.15
N GLU A 163 -1.11 9.87 -27.81
CA GLU A 163 -1.77 8.63 -27.37
C GLU A 163 -1.04 7.93 -26.20
N VAL A 164 -0.67 8.72 -25.20
CA VAL A 164 0.11 8.22 -24.04
C VAL A 164 -0.64 7.10 -23.29
N TRP A 165 0.10 6.06 -22.94
CA TRP A 165 -0.47 4.82 -22.39
C TRP A 165 -1.27 5.00 -21.09
N TRP A 166 -0.84 5.92 -20.20
CA TRP A 166 -1.46 6.08 -18.88
C TRP A 166 -2.84 6.76 -18.93
N HIS A 167 -3.21 7.41 -20.02
CA HIS A 167 -4.49 8.10 -20.12
C HIS A 167 -5.68 7.13 -20.21
N GLY A 168 -5.52 5.98 -20.87
CA GLY A 168 -6.59 5.02 -21.13
C GLY A 168 -6.38 3.66 -20.46
N CYS A 169 -5.97 3.60 -19.19
CA CYS A 169 -5.69 2.35 -18.51
C CYS A 169 -6.18 2.32 -17.05
N TYR A 170 -6.25 1.12 -16.49
CA TYR A 170 -6.47 0.90 -15.07
C TYR A 170 -5.11 0.80 -14.37
N HIS A 171 -4.62 1.91 -13.82
CA HIS A 171 -3.30 2.03 -13.22
C HIS A 171 -3.25 3.29 -12.34
N HIS A 172 -2.42 3.32 -11.28
CA HIS A 172 -2.27 4.50 -10.43
C HIS A 172 -1.84 5.75 -11.23
N TRP A 173 -1.05 5.60 -12.28
CA TRP A 173 -0.68 6.73 -13.17
C TRP A 173 -1.89 7.41 -13.77
N ASN A 174 -2.91 6.64 -14.16
CA ASN A 174 -4.14 7.19 -14.75
C ASN A 174 -4.77 8.22 -13.82
N VAL A 175 -4.97 7.85 -12.56
CA VAL A 175 -5.61 8.76 -11.59
C VAL A 175 -4.68 9.90 -11.19
N VAL A 176 -3.41 9.62 -10.89
CA VAL A 176 -2.48 10.65 -10.41
C VAL A 176 -2.29 11.75 -11.45
N VAL A 177 -2.06 11.37 -12.71
CA VAL A 177 -1.82 12.37 -13.76
C VAL A 177 -3.11 13.09 -14.11
N ASN A 178 -4.19 12.38 -14.36
CA ASN A 178 -5.45 13.00 -14.77
C ASN A 178 -6.07 13.84 -13.64
N ALA A 179 -6.14 13.34 -12.39
CA ALA A 179 -6.68 14.15 -11.29
C ALA A 179 -5.80 15.36 -10.97
N GLY A 180 -4.47 15.18 -10.98
CA GLY A 180 -3.54 16.31 -10.80
C GLY A 180 -3.69 17.37 -11.89
N MET A 181 -3.88 16.97 -13.14
CA MET A 181 -4.10 17.89 -14.26
C MET A 181 -5.49 18.53 -14.24
N ALA A 182 -6.54 17.80 -13.82
CA ALA A 182 -7.87 18.38 -13.60
C ALA A 182 -7.82 19.47 -12.54
N LEU A 183 -7.15 19.24 -11.40
CA LEU A 183 -6.94 20.24 -10.35
C LEU A 183 -6.18 21.47 -10.88
N ALA A 184 -5.10 21.26 -11.63
CA ALA A 184 -4.36 22.36 -12.25
C ALA A 184 -5.21 23.13 -13.24
N ALA A 185 -5.98 22.46 -14.09
CA ALA A 185 -6.87 23.07 -15.06
C ALA A 185 -8.00 23.87 -14.39
N MET A 186 -8.61 23.33 -13.32
CA MET A 186 -9.62 24.07 -12.53
C MET A 186 -9.03 25.35 -11.93
N ALA A 187 -7.78 25.32 -11.45
CA ALA A 187 -7.09 26.52 -10.97
C ALA A 187 -6.84 27.54 -12.08
N MET A 188 -6.49 27.05 -13.26
CA MET A 188 -6.08 27.86 -14.42
C MET A 188 -7.24 28.33 -15.31
N ALA A 189 -8.49 28.04 -14.95
CA ALA A 189 -9.64 28.24 -15.85
C ALA A 189 -9.84 29.68 -16.36
N ASP A 190 -9.44 30.70 -15.59
CA ASP A 190 -9.50 32.10 -16.02
C ASP A 190 -8.15 32.65 -16.55
N GLU A 191 -7.08 31.84 -16.44
CA GLU A 191 -5.71 32.26 -16.75
C GLU A 191 -5.22 31.72 -18.11
N ASP A 192 -5.72 30.55 -18.53
CA ASP A 192 -5.26 29.88 -19.75
C ASP A 192 -6.44 29.24 -20.52
N PRO A 193 -6.65 29.59 -21.81
CA PRO A 193 -7.76 29.06 -22.62
C PRO A 193 -7.68 27.53 -22.86
N ARG A 194 -6.53 26.89 -22.61
CA ARG A 194 -6.34 25.43 -22.72
C ARG A 194 -6.91 24.67 -21.52
N ALA A 195 -7.19 25.35 -20.42
CA ALA A 195 -7.58 24.74 -19.15
C ALA A 195 -8.87 23.92 -19.29
N GLU A 196 -9.91 24.46 -19.94
CA GLU A 196 -11.17 23.75 -20.12
C GLU A 196 -10.97 22.40 -20.86
N LYS A 197 -10.23 22.42 -21.98
CA LYS A 197 -9.94 21.20 -22.74
C LYS A 197 -9.12 20.20 -21.92
N ALA A 198 -8.13 20.67 -21.18
CA ALA A 198 -7.29 19.81 -20.33
C ALA A 198 -8.13 19.13 -19.23
N GLU A 199 -9.03 19.85 -18.57
CA GLU A 199 -9.94 19.30 -17.57
C GLU A 199 -10.88 18.24 -18.16
N GLN A 200 -11.52 18.54 -19.28
CA GLN A 200 -12.43 17.60 -19.96
C GLN A 200 -11.72 16.28 -20.31
N LEU A 201 -10.52 16.35 -20.87
CA LEU A 201 -9.73 15.17 -21.23
C LEU A 201 -9.27 14.40 -19.99
N ALA A 202 -8.87 15.09 -18.92
CA ALA A 202 -8.46 14.47 -17.67
C ALA A 202 -9.60 13.68 -17.03
N ARG A 203 -10.79 14.25 -16.97
CA ARG A 203 -11.98 13.56 -16.46
C ARG A 203 -12.38 12.36 -17.32
N ALA A 204 -12.30 12.50 -18.64
CA ALA A 204 -12.58 11.39 -19.56
C ALA A 204 -11.60 10.22 -19.37
N GLY A 205 -10.30 10.52 -19.16
CA GLY A 205 -9.28 9.51 -18.93
C GLY A 205 -9.49 8.70 -17.64
N MET A 206 -10.00 9.32 -16.57
CA MET A 206 -10.27 8.63 -15.30
C MET A 206 -11.44 7.63 -15.37
N LYS A 207 -12.25 7.63 -16.41
CA LYS A 207 -13.33 6.65 -16.57
C LYS A 207 -12.84 5.21 -16.48
N HIS A 208 -11.66 4.91 -17.01
CA HIS A 208 -11.06 3.58 -16.95
C HIS A 208 -10.81 3.10 -15.50
N PHE A 209 -10.41 4.02 -14.62
CA PHE A 209 -10.27 3.72 -13.20
C PHE A 209 -11.64 3.42 -12.56
N PHE A 210 -12.62 4.31 -12.72
CA PHE A 210 -13.93 4.15 -12.09
C PHE A 210 -14.67 2.89 -12.56
N ASP A 211 -14.53 2.51 -13.83
CA ASP A 211 -15.15 1.29 -14.39
C ASP A 211 -14.58 0.01 -13.75
N ALA A 212 -13.30 0.01 -13.37
CA ALA A 212 -12.59 -1.16 -12.86
C ALA A 212 -12.50 -1.21 -11.32
N PHE A 213 -12.65 -0.07 -10.63
CA PHE A 213 -12.50 0.00 -9.17
C PHE A 213 -13.55 -0.86 -8.45
N GLY A 214 -13.08 -1.73 -7.54
CA GLY A 214 -13.92 -2.71 -6.84
C GLY A 214 -14.90 -2.08 -5.84
N ALA A 215 -16.06 -2.70 -5.63
CA ALA A 215 -17.07 -2.24 -4.67
C ALA A 215 -16.60 -2.34 -3.21
N ASP A 216 -15.62 -3.21 -2.92
CA ASP A 216 -15.00 -3.35 -1.60
C ASP A 216 -13.91 -2.29 -1.33
N GLY A 217 -13.64 -1.43 -2.31
CA GLY A 217 -12.70 -0.31 -2.19
C GLY A 217 -11.23 -0.71 -2.16
N ALA A 218 -10.89 -1.96 -2.46
CA ALA A 218 -9.52 -2.43 -2.49
C ALA A 218 -8.80 -2.07 -3.80
N TRP A 219 -7.45 -2.11 -3.75
CA TRP A 219 -6.59 -1.75 -4.86
C TRP A 219 -5.53 -2.81 -5.10
N ASP A 220 -5.49 -3.38 -6.29
CA ASP A 220 -4.64 -4.52 -6.65
C ASP A 220 -3.14 -4.22 -6.69
N GLU A 221 -2.76 -2.95 -6.92
CA GLU A 221 -1.37 -2.51 -6.82
C GLU A 221 -0.86 -2.39 -5.36
N GLY A 222 -1.71 -2.63 -4.36
CA GLY A 222 -1.37 -2.63 -2.94
C GLY A 222 -1.46 -1.28 -2.25
N THR A 223 -1.20 -1.26 -0.93
CA THR A 223 -1.46 -0.10 -0.05
C THR A 223 -0.65 1.13 -0.40
N GLY A 224 0.59 0.98 -0.83
CA GLY A 224 1.45 2.12 -1.17
C GLY A 224 0.95 2.88 -2.42
N TYR A 225 0.61 2.16 -3.49
CA TYR A 225 0.02 2.77 -4.69
C TYR A 225 -1.43 3.20 -4.47
N TRP A 226 -2.17 2.51 -3.59
CA TRP A 226 -3.48 2.98 -3.12
C TRP A 226 -3.36 4.39 -2.54
N GLY A 227 -2.43 4.61 -1.62
CA GLY A 227 -2.23 5.92 -1.00
C GLY A 227 -1.93 7.02 -2.02
N LEU A 228 -1.08 6.72 -3.01
CA LEU A 228 -0.76 7.64 -4.10
C LEU A 228 -1.99 7.98 -4.95
N THR A 229 -2.76 6.97 -5.34
CA THR A 229 -3.98 7.11 -6.17
C THR A 229 -5.08 7.87 -5.43
N VAL A 230 -5.43 7.41 -4.23
CA VAL A 230 -6.56 7.94 -3.46
C VAL A 230 -6.31 9.38 -3.01
N ARG A 231 -5.05 9.76 -2.73
CA ARG A 231 -4.72 11.16 -2.44
C ARG A 231 -5.21 12.10 -3.55
N TYR A 232 -4.83 11.85 -4.81
CA TYR A 232 -5.20 12.72 -5.93
C TYR A 232 -6.69 12.70 -6.21
N LEU A 233 -7.31 11.52 -6.11
CA LEU A 233 -8.76 11.37 -6.27
C LEU A 233 -9.54 12.18 -5.23
N LEU A 234 -9.14 12.11 -3.97
CA LEU A 234 -9.80 12.83 -2.87
C LEU A 234 -9.60 14.34 -2.96
N LEU A 235 -8.41 14.79 -3.34
CA LEU A 235 -8.17 16.21 -3.55
C LEU A 235 -9.02 16.77 -4.70
N LEU A 236 -9.19 16.01 -5.78
CA LEU A 236 -10.08 16.40 -6.87
C LEU A 236 -11.56 16.39 -6.43
N ALA A 237 -11.99 15.37 -5.67
CA ALA A 237 -13.35 15.30 -5.12
C ALA A 237 -13.66 16.50 -4.20
N GLU A 238 -12.69 16.90 -3.37
CA GLU A 238 -12.88 18.08 -2.50
C GLU A 238 -12.90 19.39 -3.31
N ALA A 239 -12.10 19.51 -4.36
CA ALA A 239 -12.14 20.67 -5.25
C ALA A 239 -13.47 20.78 -6.01
N ASP A 240 -14.01 19.67 -6.51
CA ASP A 240 -15.33 19.63 -7.16
C ASP A 240 -16.44 20.05 -6.19
N LYS A 241 -16.41 19.53 -4.97
CA LYS A 241 -17.35 19.91 -3.91
C LYS A 241 -17.25 21.40 -3.57
N ASN A 242 -16.03 21.93 -3.40
CA ASN A 242 -15.83 23.33 -3.00
C ASN A 242 -16.23 24.33 -4.10
N LEU A 243 -15.91 24.03 -5.35
CA LEU A 243 -16.09 24.98 -6.45
C LEU A 243 -17.41 24.83 -7.21
N ARG A 244 -18.04 23.64 -7.15
CA ARG A 244 -19.19 23.29 -8.00
C ARG A 244 -20.34 22.61 -7.26
N ASP A 245 -20.19 22.32 -5.96
CA ASP A 245 -21.11 21.49 -5.17
C ASP A 245 -21.33 20.09 -5.81
N ASP A 246 -20.29 19.59 -6.53
CA ASP A 246 -20.34 18.31 -7.21
C ASP A 246 -19.75 17.20 -6.33
N MET A 247 -20.60 16.22 -5.98
CA MET A 247 -20.27 15.09 -5.12
C MET A 247 -20.08 13.78 -5.91
N SER A 248 -20.06 13.83 -7.23
CA SER A 248 -20.09 12.64 -8.09
C SER A 248 -18.91 11.69 -7.84
N ILE A 249 -17.71 12.22 -7.60
CA ILE A 249 -16.54 11.41 -7.27
C ILE A 249 -16.75 10.71 -5.93
N TYR A 250 -17.24 11.40 -4.90
CA TYR A 250 -17.53 10.78 -3.59
C TYR A 250 -18.59 9.67 -3.68
N HIS A 251 -19.52 9.77 -4.63
CA HIS A 251 -20.54 8.74 -4.88
C HIS A 251 -20.05 7.61 -5.79
N SER A 252 -18.78 7.60 -6.19
CA SER A 252 -18.24 6.52 -7.01
C SER A 252 -18.21 5.20 -6.24
N ARG A 253 -18.40 4.12 -6.98
CA ARG A 253 -18.43 2.76 -6.44
C ARG A 253 -17.17 2.46 -5.62
N GLY A 254 -17.34 1.95 -4.41
CA GLY A 254 -16.27 1.50 -3.52
C GLY A 254 -15.51 2.62 -2.80
N LEU A 255 -15.77 3.90 -3.09
CA LEU A 255 -15.04 4.99 -2.42
C LEU A 255 -15.43 5.11 -0.94
N ASP A 256 -16.65 4.75 -0.58
CA ASP A 256 -17.15 4.69 0.80
C ASP A 256 -16.52 3.56 1.64
N GLN A 257 -15.92 2.55 0.99
CA GLN A 257 -15.25 1.41 1.63
C GLN A 257 -13.72 1.50 1.59
N THR A 258 -13.18 2.28 0.64
CA THR A 258 -11.75 2.22 0.30
C THR A 258 -10.82 2.56 1.49
N GLY A 259 -11.26 3.40 2.43
CA GLY A 259 -10.47 3.74 3.61
C GLY A 259 -10.21 2.59 4.57
N LEU A 260 -10.99 1.50 4.49
CA LEU A 260 -10.79 0.30 5.33
C LEU A 260 -9.68 -0.60 4.78
N PHE A 261 -9.45 -0.61 3.47
CA PHE A 261 -8.45 -1.48 2.85
C PHE A 261 -7.05 -1.32 3.48
N PRO A 262 -6.44 -0.13 3.56
CA PRO A 262 -5.09 -0.01 4.13
C PRO A 262 -5.04 -0.34 5.62
N ILE A 263 -6.11 -0.17 6.39
CA ILE A 263 -6.14 -0.48 7.83
C ILE A 263 -5.87 -1.97 8.03
N TYR A 264 -6.53 -2.84 7.25
CA TYR A 264 -6.36 -4.29 7.33
C TYR A 264 -4.98 -4.78 6.88
N PHE A 265 -4.25 -3.98 6.09
CA PHE A 265 -2.90 -4.33 5.62
C PHE A 265 -1.79 -3.43 6.21
N THR A 266 -2.10 -2.74 7.32
CA THR A 266 -1.09 -2.04 8.14
C THR A 266 -1.24 -2.34 9.63
N PRO A 267 -1.21 -3.64 10.03
CA PRO A 267 -1.32 -4.02 11.44
C PRO A 267 -0.24 -3.34 12.26
N ASN A 268 -0.60 -2.78 13.42
CA ASN A 268 0.31 -2.04 14.30
C ASN A 268 1.12 -0.95 13.56
N GLY A 269 0.51 -0.32 12.54
CA GLY A 269 1.13 0.74 11.75
C GLY A 269 2.27 0.28 10.83
N ARG A 270 2.34 -1.01 10.47
CA ARG A 270 3.36 -1.59 9.59
C ARG A 270 2.75 -2.25 8.37
N ALA A 271 3.24 -1.89 7.18
CA ALA A 271 2.72 -2.44 5.94
C ALA A 271 2.93 -3.96 5.83
N ALA A 272 1.84 -4.67 5.50
CA ALA A 272 1.78 -6.08 5.13
C ALA A 272 1.26 -6.20 3.68
N SER A 273 1.81 -5.39 2.77
CA SER A 273 1.41 -5.32 1.36
C SER A 273 2.08 -6.42 0.53
N PHE A 274 1.38 -6.92 -0.47
CA PHE A 274 1.88 -7.93 -1.42
C PHE A 274 2.38 -7.32 -2.74
N SER A 275 2.46 -6.00 -2.81
CA SER A 275 2.95 -5.23 -3.95
C SER A 275 4.44 -4.92 -3.82
N ASP A 276 5.01 -4.37 -4.88
CA ASP A 276 6.39 -3.89 -4.88
C ASP A 276 6.59 -2.59 -4.08
N MET A 277 5.52 -1.86 -3.73
CA MET A 277 5.54 -0.69 -2.86
C MET A 277 4.97 -1.02 -1.48
N GLN A 278 5.87 -1.42 -0.58
CA GLN A 278 5.56 -1.80 0.80
C GLN A 278 5.74 -0.61 1.74
N THR A 279 4.95 0.44 1.54
CA THR A 279 4.96 1.64 2.37
C THR A 279 3.59 1.87 2.98
N GLU A 280 3.60 2.47 4.14
CA GLU A 280 2.39 2.89 4.84
C GLU A 280 1.82 4.13 4.13
N PRO A 281 0.55 4.13 3.70
CA PRO A 281 -0.05 5.23 2.95
C PRO A 281 -0.59 6.34 3.86
N LEU A 282 0.15 6.72 4.89
CA LEU A 282 -0.29 7.69 5.90
C LEU A 282 -0.08 9.12 5.41
N HIS A 283 -1.15 9.80 5.02
CA HIS A 283 -1.14 11.23 4.64
C HIS A 283 -2.47 11.93 4.96
N GLY A 284 -2.43 13.25 5.15
CA GLY A 284 -3.55 14.03 5.67
C GLY A 284 -4.80 14.08 4.77
N ALA A 285 -4.68 13.86 3.44
CA ALA A 285 -5.84 13.86 2.56
C ALA A 285 -6.80 12.70 2.82
N ILE A 286 -6.35 11.59 3.44
CA ILE A 286 -7.20 10.44 3.76
C ILE A 286 -8.29 10.81 4.79
N TYR A 287 -8.09 11.85 5.61
CA TYR A 287 -9.16 12.34 6.50
C TYR A 287 -10.42 12.79 5.75
N LEU A 288 -10.33 13.09 4.45
CA LEU A 288 -11.50 13.36 3.61
C LEU A 288 -12.46 12.17 3.57
N LEU A 289 -11.95 10.92 3.57
CA LEU A 289 -12.80 9.71 3.69
C LEU A 289 -13.48 9.65 5.05
N ALA A 290 -12.71 9.90 6.12
CA ALA A 290 -13.27 9.93 7.48
C ALA A 290 -14.31 11.03 7.63
N ASN A 291 -14.09 12.19 7.03
CA ASN A 291 -15.03 13.31 7.07
C ASN A 291 -16.29 13.02 6.26
N GLN A 292 -16.13 12.64 5.00
CA GLN A 292 -17.24 12.48 4.06
C GLN A 292 -18.14 11.30 4.41
N PHE A 293 -17.57 10.16 4.78
CA PHE A 293 -18.32 8.93 5.05
C PHE A 293 -18.48 8.61 6.52
N ARG A 294 -18.02 9.49 7.41
CA ARG A 294 -18.07 9.31 8.88
C ARG A 294 -17.34 8.04 9.33
N LEU A 295 -16.25 7.66 8.62
CA LEU A 295 -15.46 6.47 8.93
C LEU A 295 -14.55 6.71 10.13
N LYS A 296 -15.05 6.34 11.31
CA LYS A 296 -14.35 6.52 12.59
C LYS A 296 -13.06 5.68 12.67
N GLU A 297 -13.05 4.53 12.02
CA GLU A 297 -11.92 3.61 11.92
C GLU A 297 -10.76 4.24 11.14
N VAL A 298 -11.06 4.98 10.07
CA VAL A 298 -10.06 5.70 9.27
C VAL A 298 -9.46 6.85 10.09
N ALA A 299 -10.29 7.61 10.79
CA ALA A 299 -9.80 8.69 11.65
C ALA A 299 -8.94 8.14 12.79
N TRP A 300 -9.37 7.04 13.44
CA TRP A 300 -8.59 6.36 14.47
C TRP A 300 -7.22 5.92 13.93
N TRP A 301 -7.18 5.27 12.79
CA TRP A 301 -5.94 4.77 12.17
C TRP A 301 -4.95 5.90 11.86
N LEU A 302 -5.45 7.02 11.33
CA LEU A 302 -4.62 8.19 11.07
C LEU A 302 -4.16 8.87 12.36
N ASP A 303 -5.05 9.08 13.33
CA ASP A 303 -4.70 9.69 14.63
C ASP A 303 -3.65 8.86 15.38
N GLU A 304 -3.70 7.52 15.28
CA GLU A 304 -2.78 6.60 15.96
C GLU A 304 -1.41 6.55 15.30
N TYR A 305 -1.34 6.53 13.96
CA TYR A 305 -0.10 6.17 13.26
C TYR A 305 0.51 7.28 12.40
N SER A 306 -0.22 8.34 12.04
CA SER A 306 0.26 9.28 11.01
C SER A 306 1.25 10.33 11.54
N LEU A 307 1.09 10.83 12.75
CA LEU A 307 1.85 11.98 13.24
C LEU A 307 3.35 11.70 13.42
N GLY A 308 3.74 10.44 13.64
CA GLY A 308 5.13 10.02 13.72
C GLY A 308 5.88 10.11 12.38
N TRP A 309 5.18 10.19 11.26
CA TRP A 309 5.76 10.27 9.91
C TRP A 309 6.18 11.69 9.51
N ASP A 310 5.74 12.71 10.25
CA ASP A 310 6.08 14.11 9.99
C ASP A 310 7.49 14.51 10.49
N ALA A 311 8.28 13.55 10.96
CA ALA A 311 9.69 13.76 11.31
C ALA A 311 10.63 13.87 10.09
N THR A 312 10.12 13.81 8.86
CA THR A 312 10.90 13.92 7.62
C THR A 312 10.39 15.04 6.73
N THR A 313 11.31 15.67 5.99
CA THR A 313 10.97 16.70 4.98
C THR A 313 10.76 16.10 3.58
N ASN A 314 10.84 14.77 3.44
CA ASN A 314 10.68 14.06 2.18
C ASN A 314 9.27 13.50 2.04
N GLY A 315 8.62 13.79 0.91
CA GLY A 315 7.27 13.34 0.62
C GLY A 315 6.17 14.21 1.25
N TRP A 316 4.97 13.69 1.24
CA TRP A 316 3.80 14.38 1.78
C TRP A 316 3.79 14.36 3.31
N SER A 317 3.12 15.36 3.90
CA SER A 317 2.82 15.40 5.31
C SER A 317 1.47 14.78 5.63
N ALA A 318 1.36 14.20 6.82
CA ALA A 318 0.08 13.85 7.39
C ALA A 318 -0.56 15.05 8.10
N ALA A 319 0.22 15.84 8.85
CA ALA A 319 -0.27 16.90 9.73
C ALA A 319 -0.84 18.11 8.98
N GLY A 320 -0.19 18.58 7.90
CA GLY A 320 -0.64 19.77 7.19
C GLY A 320 -2.08 19.64 6.69
N LEU A 321 -2.36 18.64 5.86
CA LEU A 321 -3.72 18.42 5.37
C LEU A 321 -4.67 17.86 6.44
N ALA A 322 -4.17 17.28 7.54
CA ALA A 322 -5.00 16.90 8.68
C ALA A 322 -5.61 18.12 9.37
N MET A 323 -4.86 19.23 9.50
CA MET A 323 -5.41 20.50 10.00
C MET A 323 -6.61 20.97 9.18
N LEU A 324 -6.61 20.70 7.87
CA LEU A 324 -7.68 21.06 6.95
C LEU A 324 -8.86 20.08 6.95
N PHE A 325 -8.57 18.79 6.89
CA PHE A 325 -9.55 17.78 6.49
C PHE A 325 -10.03 16.86 7.60
N ARG A 326 -9.33 16.77 8.74
CA ARG A 326 -9.84 16.01 9.86
C ARG A 326 -11.17 16.63 10.34
N PRO A 327 -12.24 15.83 10.50
CA PRO A 327 -13.53 16.35 10.93
C PRO A 327 -13.49 16.79 12.42
N ASP A 328 -14.07 17.97 12.72
CA ASP A 328 -14.14 18.51 14.08
C ASP A 328 -15.02 17.66 15.00
N ASN A 329 -16.16 17.21 14.48
CA ASN A 329 -17.23 16.58 15.25
C ASN A 329 -17.31 15.06 15.03
N LEU A 330 -16.17 14.39 14.77
CA LEU A 330 -16.10 12.94 14.68
C LEU A 330 -15.53 12.39 15.98
N GLU A 331 -16.38 11.75 16.76
CA GLU A 331 -15.95 11.02 17.95
C GLU A 331 -15.19 9.76 17.54
N VAL A 332 -13.87 9.80 17.71
CA VAL A 332 -12.96 8.70 17.36
C VAL A 332 -12.91 7.71 18.53
N PRO A 333 -13.26 6.44 18.34
CA PRO A 333 -13.23 5.45 19.40
C PRO A 333 -11.79 5.08 19.76
N ARG A 334 -11.50 4.81 21.03
CA ARG A 334 -10.21 4.25 21.45
C ARG A 334 -9.98 2.84 20.89
N THR A 335 -11.06 2.09 20.71
CA THR A 335 -11.06 0.73 20.16
C THR A 335 -12.03 0.70 18.98
N PRO A 336 -11.56 0.80 17.74
CA PRO A 336 -12.38 0.70 16.54
C PRO A 336 -12.97 -0.69 16.41
N LYS A 337 -14.16 -0.78 15.83
CA LYS A 337 -14.79 -2.07 15.51
C LYS A 337 -14.32 -2.52 14.14
N LEU A 338 -13.38 -3.45 14.13
CA LEU A 338 -12.87 -4.08 12.92
C LEU A 338 -13.13 -5.60 12.98
N ASP A 339 -13.47 -6.18 11.84
CA ASP A 339 -13.65 -7.62 11.72
C ASP A 339 -12.32 -8.35 11.91
N THR A 340 -12.30 -9.44 12.67
CA THR A 340 -11.08 -10.22 12.87
C THR A 340 -10.68 -11.06 11.66
N VAL A 341 -11.58 -11.22 10.68
CA VAL A 341 -11.28 -11.74 9.34
C VAL A 341 -11.94 -10.80 8.33
N LYS A 342 -11.15 -10.29 7.39
CA LYS A 342 -11.63 -9.41 6.32
C LYS A 342 -11.12 -9.88 4.98
N THR A 343 -12.02 -10.00 4.02
CA THR A 343 -11.71 -10.34 2.64
C THR A 343 -11.97 -9.15 1.72
N PHE A 344 -11.18 -9.06 0.65
CA PHE A 344 -11.32 -8.10 -0.44
C PHE A 344 -11.40 -8.89 -1.76
N PRO A 345 -12.62 -9.36 -2.09
CA PRO A 345 -12.82 -10.27 -3.22
C PRO A 345 -12.43 -9.68 -4.57
N SER A 346 -12.55 -8.34 -4.73
CA SER A 346 -12.20 -7.67 -6.01
C SER A 346 -10.74 -7.86 -6.42
N ILE A 347 -9.85 -8.08 -5.44
CA ILE A 347 -8.41 -8.26 -5.66
C ILE A 347 -7.88 -9.60 -5.11
N GLY A 348 -8.73 -10.39 -4.48
CA GLY A 348 -8.35 -11.69 -3.89
C GLY A 348 -7.43 -11.59 -2.67
N TRP A 349 -7.48 -10.52 -1.89
CA TRP A 349 -6.68 -10.38 -0.67
C TRP A 349 -7.54 -10.60 0.57
N ALA A 350 -6.90 -11.10 1.64
CA ALA A 350 -7.56 -11.30 2.92
C ALA A 350 -6.60 -11.05 4.08
N ALA A 351 -7.14 -10.60 5.20
CA ALA A 351 -6.40 -10.40 6.45
C ALA A 351 -7.16 -10.99 7.62
N MET A 352 -6.42 -11.49 8.61
CA MET A 352 -6.96 -11.94 9.88
C MET A 352 -6.10 -11.48 11.05
N ALA A 353 -6.74 -11.24 12.17
CA ALA A 353 -6.12 -10.85 13.43
C ALA A 353 -6.78 -11.58 14.60
N ASP A 354 -6.02 -11.84 15.65
CA ASP A 354 -6.61 -12.35 16.89
C ASP A 354 -7.56 -11.30 17.49
N GLN A 355 -7.14 -10.05 17.49
CA GLN A 355 -7.92 -8.90 17.95
C GLN A 355 -7.54 -7.62 17.18
N TRP A 356 -8.38 -6.59 17.28
CA TRP A 356 -8.09 -5.21 16.89
C TRP A 356 -8.30 -4.28 18.10
N PRO A 357 -7.61 -3.13 18.18
CA PRO A 357 -6.78 -2.50 17.16
C PRO A 357 -5.32 -2.98 17.11
N HIS A 358 -4.77 -3.54 18.13
CA HIS A 358 -3.36 -3.92 18.25
C HIS A 358 -3.24 -5.45 18.28
N PRO A 359 -3.22 -6.11 17.10
CA PRO A 359 -3.11 -7.56 17.06
C PRO A 359 -1.79 -8.05 17.66
N GLY A 360 -1.92 -9.05 18.56
CA GLY A 360 -0.78 -9.84 19.01
C GLY A 360 -0.34 -10.82 17.94
N LEU A 361 -1.31 -11.39 17.21
CA LEU A 361 -1.06 -12.27 16.07
C LEU A 361 -1.89 -11.82 14.86
N TYR A 362 -1.22 -11.66 13.73
CA TYR A 362 -1.81 -11.24 12.48
C TYR A 362 -1.31 -12.06 11.31
N ALA A 363 -2.19 -12.36 10.37
CA ALA A 363 -1.84 -12.97 9.10
C ALA A 363 -2.58 -12.30 7.95
N ALA A 364 -1.90 -12.17 6.81
CA ALA A 364 -2.51 -11.76 5.56
C ALA A 364 -2.21 -12.79 4.47
N ALA A 365 -3.15 -12.96 3.55
CA ALA A 365 -3.02 -13.84 2.39
C ALA A 365 -3.41 -13.10 1.10
N LYS A 366 -2.73 -13.43 0.00
CA LYS A 366 -3.02 -12.91 -1.33
C LYS A 366 -3.23 -14.06 -2.30
N THR A 367 -4.30 -13.97 -3.05
CA THR A 367 -4.57 -14.71 -4.28
C THR A 367 -5.02 -13.71 -5.37
N GLY A 368 -5.99 -13.99 -6.22
CA GLY A 368 -6.55 -13.02 -7.17
C GLY A 368 -5.97 -13.14 -8.58
N ASP A 369 -6.05 -12.07 -9.36
CA ASP A 369 -5.56 -12.02 -10.72
C ASP A 369 -4.03 -11.82 -10.74
N MET A 370 -3.32 -12.64 -11.53
CA MET A 370 -1.87 -12.50 -11.74
C MET A 370 -1.51 -11.53 -12.85
N ALA A 371 -2.47 -11.12 -13.70
CA ALA A 371 -2.25 -10.17 -14.79
C ALA A 371 -2.43 -8.69 -14.38
N VAL A 372 -2.42 -8.40 -13.08
CA VAL A 372 -2.55 -7.03 -12.56
C VAL A 372 -1.23 -6.24 -12.66
N ASN A 373 -1.34 -4.91 -12.54
CA ASN A 373 -0.18 -4.05 -12.50
C ASN A 373 0.69 -4.34 -11.26
N HIS A 374 2.01 -4.21 -11.40
CA HIS A 374 2.96 -4.53 -10.33
C HIS A 374 2.84 -5.97 -9.80
N ALA A 375 2.33 -6.88 -10.64
CA ALA A 375 2.19 -8.29 -10.31
C ALA A 375 3.54 -8.96 -10.03
N ARG A 376 3.50 -9.96 -9.16
CA ARG A 376 4.62 -10.87 -8.84
C ARG A 376 4.08 -12.29 -8.81
N SER A 377 4.94 -13.27 -8.98
CA SER A 377 4.58 -14.68 -8.87
C SER A 377 4.30 -15.09 -7.43
N ASN A 378 3.35 -14.42 -6.77
CA ASN A 378 3.03 -14.56 -5.35
C ASN A 378 1.60 -15.05 -5.05
N MET A 379 1.07 -15.91 -5.92
CA MET A 379 -0.24 -16.53 -5.69
C MET A 379 -0.24 -17.33 -4.39
N ASN A 380 -1.29 -17.18 -3.59
CA ASN A 380 -1.45 -17.76 -2.26
C ASN A 380 -0.30 -17.42 -1.29
N ALA A 381 0.38 -16.28 -1.47
CA ALA A 381 1.41 -15.81 -0.55
C ALA A 381 0.80 -15.39 0.79
N VAL A 382 1.59 -15.54 1.86
CA VAL A 382 1.19 -15.22 3.24
C VAL A 382 2.24 -14.36 3.92
N GLN A 383 1.79 -13.40 4.74
CA GLN A 383 2.63 -12.64 5.65
C GLN A 383 2.14 -12.82 7.08
N LEU A 384 3.05 -12.81 8.06
CA LEU A 384 2.74 -12.98 9.48
C LEU A 384 3.41 -11.89 10.32
N GLN A 385 2.65 -11.35 11.29
CA GLN A 385 3.18 -10.43 12.30
C GLN A 385 2.90 -11.00 13.70
N VAL A 386 3.88 -10.86 14.60
CA VAL A 386 3.75 -11.19 16.02
C VAL A 386 4.09 -9.96 16.84
N ASP A 387 3.14 -9.48 17.66
CA ASP A 387 3.26 -8.32 18.54
C ASP A 387 3.94 -7.10 17.85
N GLY A 388 3.48 -6.78 16.65
CA GLY A 388 3.95 -5.62 15.88
C GLY A 388 5.28 -5.84 15.13
N GLU A 389 5.86 -7.05 15.12
CA GLU A 389 7.04 -7.39 14.33
C GLU A 389 6.67 -8.33 13.18
N MET A 390 6.99 -7.95 11.96
CA MET A 390 6.79 -8.80 10.78
C MET A 390 7.80 -9.93 10.78
N MET A 391 7.33 -11.16 10.99
CA MET A 391 8.16 -12.36 11.12
C MET A 391 8.28 -13.14 9.82
N ILE A 392 7.18 -13.28 9.07
CA ILE A 392 7.17 -13.81 7.70
C ILE A 392 6.79 -12.66 6.79
N VAL A 393 7.68 -12.34 5.86
CA VAL A 393 7.63 -11.11 5.06
C VAL A 393 7.59 -11.42 3.58
N GLU A 394 6.91 -10.57 2.82
CA GLU A 394 7.09 -10.51 1.38
C GLU A 394 8.42 -9.81 1.05
N PHE A 395 9.06 -10.24 -0.02
CA PHE A 395 10.31 -9.65 -0.47
C PHE A 395 10.09 -8.20 -0.90
N PRO A 396 10.81 -7.23 -0.36
CA PRO A 396 10.69 -5.85 -0.79
C PRO A 396 11.18 -5.72 -2.24
N ARG A 397 10.71 -4.69 -2.92
CA ARG A 397 11.28 -4.31 -4.21
C ARG A 397 12.77 -4.03 -4.02
N GLY A 398 13.61 -4.62 -4.85
CA GLY A 398 15.01 -4.29 -4.96
C GLY A 398 15.22 -2.82 -5.35
N ARG A 399 16.48 -2.38 -5.37
CA ARG A 399 16.81 -1.00 -5.75
C ARG A 399 16.19 -0.69 -7.10
N GLN A 400 15.36 0.37 -7.16
CA GLN A 400 14.75 0.83 -8.40
C GLN A 400 15.85 1.11 -9.42
N SER A 401 15.99 0.22 -10.43
CA SER A 401 16.90 0.38 -11.54
C SER A 401 16.11 0.56 -12.83
N ARG A 402 16.74 1.16 -13.85
CA ARG A 402 16.13 1.26 -15.18
C ARG A 402 15.75 -0.10 -15.75
N GLU A 403 16.54 -1.13 -15.46
CA GLU A 403 16.31 -2.50 -15.93
C GLU A 403 15.06 -3.13 -15.34
N PHE A 404 14.76 -2.85 -14.05
CA PHE A 404 13.56 -3.36 -13.38
C PHE A 404 12.26 -2.87 -14.03
N ALA A 405 12.25 -1.67 -14.58
CA ALA A 405 11.08 -1.09 -15.26
C ALA A 405 10.96 -1.50 -16.74
N THR A 406 11.73 -2.48 -17.19
CA THR A 406 11.71 -2.99 -18.57
C THR A 406 11.19 -4.42 -18.64
N LYS A 407 11.03 -4.96 -19.87
CA LYS A 407 10.71 -6.39 -20.12
C LYS A 407 11.70 -7.37 -19.49
N ALA A 408 12.87 -6.90 -18.99
CA ALA A 408 13.83 -7.71 -18.27
C ALA A 408 13.44 -7.99 -16.81
N GLN A 409 12.30 -7.44 -16.32
CA GLN A 409 11.81 -7.60 -14.97
C GLN A 409 11.74 -9.07 -14.51
N SER A 410 11.32 -9.98 -15.36
CA SER A 410 11.27 -11.42 -15.08
C SER A 410 12.61 -12.09 -14.73
N ARG A 411 13.73 -11.38 -14.91
CA ARG A 411 15.07 -11.88 -14.55
C ARG A 411 15.44 -11.59 -13.09
N PHE A 412 14.68 -10.75 -12.42
CA PHE A 412 14.95 -10.39 -11.03
C PHE A 412 14.32 -11.41 -10.09
N TYR A 413 15.08 -11.80 -9.06
CA TYR A 413 14.64 -12.80 -8.08
C TYR A 413 13.32 -12.40 -7.42
N GLU A 414 13.17 -11.13 -7.05
CA GLU A 414 12.03 -10.58 -6.31
C GLU A 414 10.68 -10.63 -7.06
N VAL A 415 10.65 -11.00 -8.33
CA VAL A 415 9.40 -11.19 -9.09
C VAL A 415 9.05 -12.66 -9.27
N THR A 416 9.96 -13.57 -8.95
CA THR A 416 9.78 -15.02 -9.10
C THR A 416 8.99 -15.63 -7.94
N ALA A 417 8.32 -16.77 -8.15
CA ALA A 417 7.58 -17.46 -7.09
C ALA A 417 8.45 -17.87 -5.89
N ARG A 418 9.75 -18.11 -6.12
CA ARG A 418 10.70 -18.45 -5.05
C ARG A 418 11.05 -17.31 -4.11
N ALA A 419 10.75 -16.07 -4.50
CA ALA A 419 10.95 -14.88 -3.67
C ALA A 419 9.75 -14.59 -2.77
N HIS A 420 8.73 -15.44 -2.77
CA HIS A 420 7.49 -15.23 -2.06
C HIS A 420 7.16 -16.41 -1.13
N ASN A 421 6.30 -16.15 -0.15
CA ASN A 421 5.87 -17.15 0.85
C ASN A 421 4.76 -18.03 0.27
N THR A 422 5.09 -18.80 -0.76
CA THR A 422 4.17 -19.60 -1.55
C THR A 422 4.79 -20.94 -1.97
N ILE A 423 4.10 -21.67 -2.84
CA ILE A 423 4.59 -22.90 -3.47
C ILE A 423 4.78 -22.65 -4.96
N CYS A 424 5.91 -23.14 -5.49
CA CYS A 424 6.09 -23.32 -6.92
C CYS A 424 6.33 -24.80 -7.26
N THR A 425 5.95 -25.21 -8.45
CA THR A 425 6.14 -26.58 -8.96
C THR A 425 7.14 -26.60 -10.09
N ALA A 426 7.92 -27.70 -10.21
CA ALA A 426 8.92 -27.91 -11.27
C ALA A 426 9.89 -26.71 -11.48
N GLN A 427 10.13 -25.90 -10.43
CA GLN A 427 10.96 -24.68 -10.48
C GLN A 427 10.46 -23.61 -11.48
N ARG A 428 9.17 -23.60 -11.78
CA ARG A 428 8.52 -22.61 -12.65
C ARG A 428 7.87 -21.51 -11.82
N ASP A 429 7.79 -20.32 -12.39
CA ASP A 429 6.98 -19.24 -11.85
C ASP A 429 5.50 -19.51 -12.08
N HIS A 430 4.63 -18.79 -11.35
CA HIS A 430 3.19 -18.90 -11.52
C HIS A 430 2.75 -18.43 -12.91
N GLN A 431 1.68 -19.03 -13.43
CA GLN A 431 1.10 -18.66 -14.72
C GLN A 431 0.54 -17.23 -14.63
N ILE A 432 0.88 -16.38 -15.59
CA ILE A 432 0.52 -14.96 -15.59
C ILE A 432 -0.99 -14.74 -15.79
N ASP A 433 -1.68 -15.67 -16.40
CA ASP A 433 -3.12 -15.66 -16.65
C ASP A 433 -3.95 -16.37 -15.56
N ALA A 434 -3.30 -16.81 -14.49
CA ALA A 434 -3.98 -17.44 -13.38
C ALA A 434 -4.84 -16.44 -12.61
N GLN A 435 -6.06 -16.88 -12.28
CA GLN A 435 -7.04 -16.12 -11.49
C GLN A 435 -7.45 -16.93 -10.27
N GLY A 436 -6.81 -16.62 -9.14
CA GLY A 436 -7.14 -17.23 -7.86
C GLY A 436 -8.29 -16.51 -7.15
N SER A 437 -8.76 -17.09 -6.07
CA SER A 437 -9.82 -16.50 -5.24
C SER A 437 -9.73 -16.93 -3.78
N VAL A 438 -10.21 -16.08 -2.88
CA VAL A 438 -10.51 -16.50 -1.50
C VAL A 438 -11.82 -17.27 -1.55
N ILE A 439 -11.74 -18.58 -1.29
CA ILE A 439 -12.89 -19.50 -1.44
C ILE A 439 -13.66 -19.72 -0.14
N GLU A 440 -13.00 -19.52 1.01
CA GLU A 440 -13.62 -19.64 2.32
C GLU A 440 -13.01 -18.57 3.26
N SER A 441 -13.83 -18.06 4.19
CA SER A 441 -13.37 -17.19 5.28
C SER A 441 -14.33 -17.30 6.47
N GLU A 442 -13.77 -17.43 7.68
CA GLU A 442 -14.57 -17.58 8.89
C GLU A 442 -13.86 -16.99 10.11
N SER A 443 -14.64 -16.39 11.02
CA SER A 443 -14.22 -15.99 12.34
C SER A 443 -15.06 -16.74 13.38
N GLY A 444 -14.50 -17.85 13.89
CA GLY A 444 -15.12 -18.68 14.93
C GLY A 444 -14.66 -18.32 16.33
N LYS A 445 -15.19 -19.02 17.35
CA LYS A 445 -14.81 -18.82 18.75
C LYS A 445 -13.33 -19.12 19.01
N ASN A 446 -12.81 -20.22 18.45
CA ASN A 446 -11.45 -20.70 18.68
C ASN A 446 -10.52 -20.51 17.47
N HIS A 447 -10.98 -19.88 16.41
CA HIS A 447 -10.20 -19.75 15.19
C HIS A 447 -10.55 -18.53 14.35
N ARG A 448 -9.62 -18.19 13.45
CA ARG A 448 -9.82 -17.38 12.25
C ARG A 448 -9.34 -18.20 11.07
N TRP A 449 -10.08 -18.26 9.99
CA TRP A 449 -9.76 -19.10 8.85
C TRP A 449 -9.97 -18.39 7.52
N ILE A 450 -9.02 -18.60 6.61
CA ILE A 450 -9.07 -18.18 5.21
C ILE A 450 -8.59 -19.36 4.37
N ALA A 451 -9.29 -19.65 3.27
CA ALA A 451 -8.82 -20.58 2.26
C ALA A 451 -8.71 -19.88 0.90
N CYS A 452 -7.56 -20.05 0.23
CA CYS A 452 -7.20 -19.44 -1.03
C CYS A 452 -6.98 -20.53 -2.09
N ASP A 453 -7.69 -20.44 -3.22
CA ASP A 453 -7.42 -21.23 -4.43
C ASP A 453 -6.48 -20.45 -5.35
N SER A 454 -5.46 -21.09 -5.85
CA SER A 454 -4.47 -20.49 -6.75
C SER A 454 -4.92 -20.32 -8.20
N GLY A 455 -6.12 -20.79 -8.57
CA GLY A 455 -6.66 -20.64 -9.92
C GLY A 455 -5.76 -21.21 -11.03
N GLY A 456 -5.06 -22.33 -10.76
CA GLY A 456 -4.17 -22.96 -11.76
C GLY A 456 -2.78 -22.34 -11.88
N ALA A 457 -2.38 -21.45 -10.97
CA ALA A 457 -1.09 -20.75 -11.04
C ALA A 457 0.13 -21.69 -11.13
N CYS A 458 0.06 -22.87 -10.52
CA CYS A 458 1.15 -23.86 -10.55
C CYS A 458 1.28 -24.65 -11.86
N GLY A 459 0.43 -24.38 -12.85
CA GLY A 459 0.43 -25.00 -14.17
C GLY A 459 -0.67 -26.04 -14.36
N ASP A 460 -0.78 -26.55 -15.60
CA ASP A 460 -1.84 -27.47 -16.01
C ASP A 460 -1.86 -28.75 -15.16
N GLY A 461 -3.06 -29.09 -14.65
CA GLY A 461 -3.27 -30.30 -13.85
C GLY A 461 -2.76 -30.21 -12.42
N VAL A 462 -2.30 -29.04 -11.95
CA VAL A 462 -1.91 -28.80 -10.56
C VAL A 462 -2.94 -27.89 -9.89
N GLN A 463 -3.64 -28.40 -8.89
CA GLN A 463 -4.45 -27.60 -7.98
C GLN A 463 -3.65 -27.29 -6.73
N PHE A 464 -3.61 -26.03 -6.32
CA PHE A 464 -3.01 -25.58 -5.08
C PHE A 464 -3.99 -24.73 -4.28
N ILE A 465 -4.43 -25.27 -3.14
CA ILE A 465 -5.27 -24.56 -2.17
C ILE A 465 -4.48 -24.38 -0.89
N ARG A 466 -4.48 -23.16 -0.35
CA ARG A 466 -3.85 -22.81 0.92
C ARG A 466 -4.89 -22.45 1.95
N HIS A 467 -4.88 -23.14 3.08
CA HIS A 467 -5.65 -22.80 4.27
C HIS A 467 -4.73 -22.08 5.25
N VAL A 468 -5.16 -20.92 5.72
CA VAL A 468 -4.50 -20.19 6.80
C VAL A 468 -5.45 -20.19 7.98
N VAL A 469 -5.09 -20.88 9.06
CA VAL A 469 -5.89 -21.02 10.28
C VAL A 469 -5.12 -20.37 11.42
N MET A 470 -5.69 -19.37 12.05
CA MET A 470 -5.18 -18.83 13.30
C MET A 470 -5.94 -19.51 14.45
N ALA A 471 -5.25 -20.27 15.26
CA ALA A 471 -5.77 -20.84 16.49
C ALA A 471 -5.82 -19.74 17.57
N VAL A 472 -6.99 -19.54 18.18
CA VAL A 472 -7.27 -18.46 19.12
C VAL A 472 -7.88 -19.03 20.38
N ASP A 473 -7.38 -18.66 21.54
CA ASP A 473 -8.00 -19.04 22.81
C ASP A 473 -9.41 -18.47 22.91
N GLY A 474 -10.41 -19.33 23.09
CA GLY A 474 -11.82 -18.98 22.99
C GLY A 474 -12.35 -18.06 24.09
N GLU A 475 -11.58 -17.89 25.19
CA GLU A 475 -11.94 -17.00 26.29
C GLU A 475 -11.22 -15.65 26.19
N SER A 476 -9.90 -15.67 26.07
CA SER A 476 -9.07 -14.45 25.99
C SER A 476 -9.03 -13.84 24.61
N GLN A 477 -9.42 -14.58 23.56
CA GLN A 477 -9.30 -14.22 22.15
C GLN A 477 -7.84 -14.00 21.68
N LYS A 478 -6.86 -14.39 22.48
CA LYS A 478 -5.44 -14.28 22.14
C LYS A 478 -5.03 -15.37 21.14
N GLY A 479 -4.35 -14.98 20.09
CA GLY A 479 -3.77 -15.90 19.11
C GLY A 479 -2.67 -16.77 19.72
N GLN A 480 -2.72 -18.07 19.43
CA GLN A 480 -1.76 -19.06 19.92
C GLN A 480 -0.78 -19.47 18.82
N ALA A 481 -1.29 -19.72 17.62
CA ALA A 481 -0.49 -20.12 16.47
C ALA A 481 -1.20 -19.78 15.15
N VAL A 482 -0.42 -19.69 14.08
CA VAL A 482 -0.93 -19.71 12.70
C VAL A 482 -0.50 -21.02 12.06
N ILE A 483 -1.47 -21.79 11.60
CA ILE A 483 -1.31 -23.03 10.87
C ILE A 483 -1.59 -22.77 9.39
N VAL A 484 -0.59 -22.96 8.54
CA VAL A 484 -0.76 -22.92 7.07
C VAL A 484 -0.76 -24.36 6.57
N LEU A 485 -1.91 -24.82 6.07
CA LEU A 485 -2.07 -26.12 5.43
C LEU A 485 -2.18 -25.93 3.92
N ASP A 486 -1.22 -26.45 3.19
CA ASP A 486 -1.21 -26.46 1.73
C ASP A 486 -1.70 -27.80 1.20
N GLU A 487 -2.72 -27.75 0.35
CA GLU A 487 -3.30 -28.87 -0.36
C GLU A 487 -2.87 -28.80 -1.82
N LEU A 488 -1.99 -29.73 -2.23
CA LEU A 488 -1.55 -29.89 -3.61
C LEU A 488 -2.15 -31.16 -4.21
N THR A 489 -2.75 -31.03 -5.39
CA THR A 489 -3.24 -32.16 -6.15
C THR A 489 -2.65 -32.13 -7.55
N ASN A 490 -1.94 -33.19 -7.95
CA ASN A 490 -1.26 -33.30 -9.24
C ASN A 490 -1.72 -34.52 -10.02
N GLY A 491 -1.96 -34.33 -11.32
CA GLY A 491 -2.21 -35.44 -12.24
C GLY A 491 -0.97 -36.25 -12.63
N ALA A 492 0.22 -35.71 -12.41
CA ALA A 492 1.53 -36.32 -12.72
C ALA A 492 2.55 -36.02 -11.61
N PRO A 493 3.62 -36.83 -11.47
CA PRO A 493 4.65 -36.58 -10.48
C PRO A 493 5.39 -35.26 -10.75
N GLU A 494 5.40 -34.36 -9.78
CA GLU A 494 6.16 -33.11 -9.87
C GLU A 494 6.95 -32.84 -8.60
N LYS A 495 8.04 -32.07 -8.74
CA LYS A 495 8.75 -31.50 -7.60
C LYS A 495 8.08 -30.19 -7.20
N PHE A 496 7.97 -29.94 -5.89
CA PHE A 496 7.52 -28.68 -5.36
C PHE A 496 8.59 -28.03 -4.48
N GLU A 497 8.52 -26.70 -4.38
CA GLU A 497 9.29 -25.88 -3.47
C GLU A 497 8.33 -24.95 -2.73
N GLN A 498 8.36 -24.97 -1.39
CA GLN A 498 7.67 -24.03 -0.51
C GLN A 498 8.74 -23.16 0.15
N THR A 499 8.51 -21.87 0.22
CA THR A 499 9.46 -20.90 0.79
C THR A 499 8.78 -20.04 1.85
N TRP A 500 9.53 -19.74 2.93
CA TRP A 500 9.14 -18.85 4.01
C TRP A 500 10.25 -17.84 4.25
N HIS A 501 10.03 -16.58 3.88
CA HIS A 501 11.02 -15.49 3.97
C HIS A 501 10.92 -14.75 5.28
N THR A 502 12.08 -14.40 5.85
CA THR A 502 12.17 -13.65 7.09
C THR A 502 13.40 -12.76 7.12
N ARG A 503 13.34 -11.66 7.86
CA ARG A 503 14.51 -10.84 8.20
C ARG A 503 15.19 -11.31 9.48
N GLY A 504 14.56 -12.22 10.20
CA GLY A 504 15.09 -12.80 11.44
C GLY A 504 16.23 -13.79 11.19
N LYS A 505 16.95 -14.13 12.26
CA LYS A 505 17.90 -15.24 12.26
C LYS A 505 17.13 -16.56 12.30
N VAL A 506 17.44 -17.46 11.39
CA VAL A 506 16.80 -18.79 11.32
C VAL A 506 17.76 -19.84 11.84
N GLU A 507 17.31 -20.63 12.82
CA GLU A 507 17.98 -21.83 13.31
C GLU A 507 17.07 -23.03 13.04
N LEU A 508 17.57 -23.99 12.28
CA LEU A 508 16.86 -25.23 11.90
C LEU A 508 17.41 -26.37 12.75
N ASP A 509 16.52 -27.14 13.34
CA ASP A 509 16.90 -28.30 14.16
C ASP A 509 17.45 -29.45 13.29
N ALA A 510 18.18 -30.34 13.93
CA ALA A 510 18.89 -31.42 13.26
C ALA A 510 17.97 -32.40 12.50
N ASP A 511 16.72 -32.53 12.94
CA ASP A 511 15.70 -33.36 12.27
C ASP A 511 15.09 -32.69 11.02
N GLY A 512 15.32 -31.38 10.84
CA GLY A 512 14.77 -30.59 9.76
C GLY A 512 13.26 -30.38 9.82
N LYS A 513 12.63 -30.60 11.00
CA LYS A 513 11.18 -30.49 11.18
C LYS A 513 10.77 -29.28 12.00
N THR A 514 11.67 -28.75 12.79
CA THR A 514 11.44 -27.57 13.62
C THR A 514 12.51 -26.53 13.33
N ALA A 515 12.14 -25.26 13.49
CA ALA A 515 13.04 -24.13 13.35
C ALA A 515 12.62 -22.99 14.29
N THR A 516 13.59 -22.15 14.62
CA THR A 516 13.35 -20.91 15.35
C THR A 516 13.71 -19.74 14.48
N ILE A 517 12.83 -18.74 14.41
CA ILE A 517 13.06 -17.47 13.74
C ILE A 517 13.16 -16.38 14.81
N ALA A 518 14.35 -15.87 15.04
CA ALA A 518 14.61 -14.78 15.98
C ALA A 518 14.62 -13.45 15.22
N GLY A 519 13.60 -12.64 15.44
CA GLY A 519 13.51 -11.25 14.98
C GLY A 519 14.32 -10.29 15.86
N ILE A 520 13.98 -8.99 15.81
CA ILE A 520 14.63 -7.96 16.65
C ILE A 520 14.11 -8.04 18.10
N ARG A 521 12.81 -8.23 18.27
CA ARG A 521 12.13 -8.21 19.58
C ARG A 521 11.34 -9.48 19.87
N ARG A 522 11.00 -10.24 18.84
CA ARG A 522 10.14 -11.42 18.94
C ARG A 522 10.81 -12.64 18.35
N THR A 523 10.39 -13.79 18.82
CA THR A 523 10.81 -15.09 18.31
C THR A 523 9.56 -15.85 17.86
N VAL A 524 9.67 -16.57 16.76
CA VAL A 524 8.63 -17.49 16.28
C VAL A 524 9.21 -18.88 16.16
N HIS A 525 8.51 -19.85 16.73
CA HIS A 525 8.81 -21.26 16.59
C HIS A 525 8.02 -21.82 15.42
N VAL A 526 8.73 -22.53 14.55
CA VAL A 526 8.17 -23.09 13.32
C VAL A 526 8.23 -24.60 13.41
N ALA A 527 7.11 -25.27 13.17
CA ALA A 527 7.07 -26.72 13.03
C ALA A 527 6.49 -27.09 11.66
N LEU A 528 7.11 -28.10 11.01
CA LEU A 528 6.80 -28.49 9.64
C LEU A 528 6.35 -29.96 9.59
N GLY A 529 5.31 -30.24 8.81
CA GLY A 529 4.80 -31.57 8.56
C GLY A 529 4.38 -31.77 7.11
N ALA A 530 4.42 -33.00 6.63
CA ALA A 530 4.00 -33.34 5.28
C ALA A 530 3.52 -34.80 5.20
N THR A 531 2.60 -35.08 4.28
CA THR A 531 2.18 -36.48 3.97
C THR A 531 3.19 -37.21 3.08
N VAL A 532 4.22 -36.50 2.60
CA VAL A 532 5.32 -37.06 1.79
C VAL A 532 6.68 -36.72 2.40
N LYS A 533 7.72 -37.39 1.94
CA LYS A 533 9.08 -37.08 2.39
C LYS A 533 9.51 -35.71 1.87
N THR A 534 9.95 -34.83 2.76
CA THR A 534 10.46 -33.51 2.46
C THR A 534 11.91 -33.34 2.90
N SER A 535 12.59 -32.35 2.34
CA SER A 535 13.87 -31.84 2.78
C SER A 535 13.77 -30.36 3.08
N VAL A 536 14.24 -29.93 4.23
CA VAL A 536 14.22 -28.55 4.67
C VAL A 536 15.63 -28.00 4.77
N LYS A 537 15.86 -26.78 4.30
CA LYS A 537 17.15 -26.10 4.37
C LYS A 537 16.94 -24.61 4.68
N VAL A 538 17.87 -24.04 5.41
CA VAL A 538 17.98 -22.58 5.53
C VAL A 538 18.82 -22.08 4.37
N LYS A 539 18.27 -21.13 3.62
CA LYS A 539 18.97 -20.44 2.51
C LYS A 539 19.03 -18.94 2.79
N SER A 540 19.88 -18.24 2.09
CA SER A 540 19.93 -16.78 2.04
C SER A 540 19.57 -16.33 0.64
N ALA A 541 18.68 -15.36 0.55
CA ALA A 541 18.37 -14.65 -0.67
C ALA A 541 18.86 -13.22 -0.56
N ARG A 542 19.50 -12.70 -1.60
CA ARG A 542 20.04 -11.35 -1.64
C ARG A 542 19.53 -10.65 -2.88
N ILE A 543 18.85 -9.51 -2.69
CA ILE A 543 18.39 -8.67 -3.79
C ILE A 543 19.50 -7.71 -4.21
N ASP A 544 20.10 -7.03 -3.23
CA ASP A 544 21.20 -6.07 -3.44
C ASP A 544 22.14 -6.04 -2.23
N SER A 545 23.04 -5.08 -2.19
CA SER A 545 23.99 -4.91 -1.07
C SER A 545 23.33 -4.56 0.27
N HIS A 546 22.08 -4.14 0.26
CA HIS A 546 21.36 -3.58 1.42
C HIS A 546 20.20 -4.48 1.89
N CYS A 547 19.74 -5.41 1.07
CA CYS A 547 18.62 -6.29 1.39
C CYS A 547 19.01 -7.75 1.20
N SER A 548 19.20 -8.45 2.31
CA SER A 548 19.34 -9.90 2.35
C SER A 548 18.31 -10.47 3.31
N GLU A 549 17.63 -11.52 2.90
CA GLU A 549 16.67 -12.25 3.71
C GLU A 549 17.09 -13.70 3.85
N ARG A 550 16.61 -14.33 4.90
CA ARG A 550 16.75 -15.77 5.12
C ARG A 550 15.43 -16.44 4.78
N LEU A 551 15.51 -17.68 4.39
CA LEU A 551 14.32 -18.45 4.07
C LEU A 551 14.45 -19.87 4.54
N LEU A 552 13.36 -20.41 5.05
CA LEU A 552 13.13 -21.85 5.15
C LEU A 552 12.67 -22.32 3.79
N HIS A 553 13.43 -23.24 3.21
CA HIS A 553 13.17 -23.82 1.90
C HIS A 553 12.82 -25.28 2.04
N VAL A 554 11.57 -25.62 1.80
CA VAL A 554 11.02 -26.97 1.86
C VAL A 554 10.91 -27.52 0.44
N THR A 555 11.45 -28.70 0.21
CA THR A 555 11.37 -29.38 -1.10
C THR A 555 10.85 -30.79 -0.95
N GLY A 556 10.07 -31.24 -1.93
CA GLY A 556 9.54 -32.59 -1.99
C GLY A 556 9.09 -32.96 -3.41
N GLY A 557 8.63 -34.19 -3.56
CA GLY A 557 7.97 -34.66 -4.77
C GLY A 557 6.50 -34.95 -4.47
N ALA A 558 5.62 -34.53 -5.36
CA ALA A 558 4.20 -34.77 -5.27
C ALA A 558 3.73 -35.74 -6.32
N VAL A 559 3.00 -36.78 -5.93
CA VAL A 559 2.26 -37.70 -6.78
C VAL A 559 0.85 -37.81 -6.20
N GLY A 560 -0.14 -37.42 -6.97
CA GLY A 560 -1.52 -37.38 -6.48
C GLY A 560 -1.72 -36.20 -5.52
N ARG A 561 -2.26 -36.47 -4.33
CA ARG A 561 -2.53 -35.45 -3.31
C ARG A 561 -1.42 -35.41 -2.25
N VAL A 562 -1.00 -34.19 -1.92
CA VAL A 562 -0.01 -33.92 -0.87
C VAL A 562 -0.53 -32.83 0.04
N LEU A 563 -0.41 -33.03 1.34
CA LEU A 563 -0.66 -32.03 2.37
C LEU A 563 0.67 -31.59 3.00
N LEU A 564 0.88 -30.28 3.11
CA LEU A 564 2.01 -29.67 3.80
C LEU A 564 1.49 -28.75 4.90
N ALA A 565 1.95 -28.91 6.12
CA ALA A 565 1.61 -28.01 7.21
C ALA A 565 2.84 -27.26 7.70
N SER A 566 2.71 -25.94 7.84
CA SER A 566 3.67 -25.06 8.49
C SER A 566 2.96 -24.36 9.63
N VAL A 567 3.44 -24.55 10.85
CA VAL A 567 2.86 -23.98 12.07
C VAL A 567 3.82 -22.95 12.62
N PHE A 568 3.31 -21.76 12.90
CA PHE A 568 4.06 -20.62 13.44
C PHE A 568 3.44 -20.24 14.78
N ALA A 569 4.21 -20.34 15.87
CA ALA A 569 3.75 -20.04 17.21
C ALA A 569 4.75 -19.15 17.96
N ALA A 570 4.25 -18.31 18.88
CA ALA A 570 5.09 -17.49 19.76
C ALA A 570 5.79 -18.35 20.82
N GLU A 571 5.15 -19.43 21.25
CA GLU A 571 5.71 -20.39 22.23
C GLU A 571 6.28 -21.63 21.53
N PRO A 572 7.26 -22.32 22.13
CA PRO A 572 7.83 -23.52 21.56
C PRO A 572 6.78 -24.62 21.30
N ILE A 573 6.88 -25.27 20.15
CA ILE A 573 6.07 -26.43 19.80
C ILE A 573 6.88 -27.67 20.12
N GLU A 574 6.51 -28.37 21.21
CA GLU A 574 7.29 -29.50 21.74
C GLU A 574 7.28 -30.75 20.85
N GLN A 575 6.33 -30.87 19.93
CA GLN A 575 6.15 -32.04 19.08
C GLN A 575 6.17 -31.65 17.59
N SER A 576 6.68 -32.56 16.74
CA SER A 576 6.59 -32.42 15.30
C SER A 576 5.13 -32.42 14.83
N VAL A 577 4.84 -31.62 13.78
CA VAL A 577 3.50 -31.59 13.18
C VAL A 577 3.14 -32.99 12.65
N GLN A 578 1.97 -33.48 13.05
CA GLN A 578 1.37 -34.71 12.55
C GLN A 578 0.24 -34.34 11.59
N ILE A 579 0.21 -34.98 10.42
CA ILE A 579 -0.90 -34.88 9.47
C ILE A 579 -1.47 -36.28 9.29
N VAL A 580 -2.75 -36.46 9.63
CA VAL A 580 -3.49 -37.69 9.40
C VAL A 580 -4.56 -37.41 8.36
N GLU A 581 -4.43 -38.04 7.21
CA GLU A 581 -5.43 -37.93 6.12
C GLU A 581 -6.30 -39.19 6.07
N SER A 582 -7.59 -39.00 5.84
CA SER A 582 -8.61 -40.04 5.67
C SER A 582 -9.54 -39.75 4.51
N GLU A 583 -10.45 -40.66 4.19
CA GLU A 583 -11.52 -40.41 3.21
C GLU A 583 -12.45 -39.28 3.63
N GLN A 584 -12.62 -39.04 4.93
CA GLN A 584 -13.52 -38.03 5.49
C GLN A 584 -12.88 -36.64 5.61
N GLY A 585 -11.55 -36.54 5.60
CA GLY A 585 -10.86 -35.27 5.76
C GLY A 585 -9.40 -35.40 6.16
N ALA A 586 -8.90 -34.38 6.85
CA ALA A 586 -7.54 -34.34 7.38
C ALA A 586 -7.51 -33.73 8.79
N THR A 587 -6.60 -34.22 9.62
CA THR A 587 -6.31 -33.64 10.93
C THR A 587 -4.85 -33.21 10.98
N VAL A 588 -4.60 -31.98 11.42
CA VAL A 588 -3.27 -31.43 11.70
C VAL A 588 -3.13 -31.26 13.20
N THR A 589 -2.11 -31.88 13.81
CA THR A 589 -1.81 -31.74 15.23
C THR A 589 -0.41 -31.16 15.42
N ALA A 590 -0.28 -30.15 16.27
CA ALA A 590 0.98 -29.50 16.62
C ALA A 590 0.98 -29.13 18.10
N GLY A 591 1.70 -29.92 18.94
CA GLY A 591 1.57 -29.82 20.39
C GLY A 591 0.14 -30.14 20.82
N ASP A 592 -0.45 -29.26 21.60
CA ASP A 592 -1.84 -29.38 22.08
C ASP A 592 -2.88 -28.87 21.04
N ILE A 593 -2.44 -28.18 19.97
CA ILE A 593 -3.35 -27.66 18.96
C ILE A 593 -3.73 -28.74 17.97
N ARG A 594 -5.04 -28.99 17.82
CA ARG A 594 -5.63 -29.93 16.89
C ARG A 594 -6.58 -29.18 15.94
N VAL A 595 -6.30 -29.26 14.65
CA VAL A 595 -7.13 -28.65 13.58
C VAL A 595 -7.71 -29.75 12.71
N GLU A 596 -9.02 -29.82 12.62
CA GLU A 596 -9.73 -30.79 11.82
C GLU A 596 -10.36 -30.17 10.58
N PHE A 597 -10.21 -30.84 9.47
CA PHE A 597 -10.81 -30.48 8.18
C PHE A 597 -11.67 -31.64 7.67
N ALA A 598 -12.90 -31.32 7.25
CA ALA A 598 -13.77 -32.24 6.53
C ALA A 598 -13.48 -32.13 5.03
N ARG A 599 -13.58 -33.27 4.32
CA ARG A 599 -13.45 -33.30 2.86
C ARG A 599 -14.72 -32.78 2.21
N SER A 600 -14.58 -31.76 1.37
CA SER A 600 -15.63 -31.34 0.44
C SER A 600 -15.38 -31.91 -0.97
N ARG A 601 -16.18 -31.53 -1.93
CA ARG A 601 -16.00 -31.99 -3.33
C ARG A 601 -14.74 -31.43 -3.98
N THR A 602 -14.31 -30.24 -3.59
CA THR A 602 -13.25 -29.48 -4.26
C THR A 602 -12.02 -29.23 -3.39
N HIS A 603 -12.18 -29.14 -2.08
CA HIS A 603 -11.11 -28.81 -1.13
C HIS A 603 -11.46 -29.27 0.28
N LEU A 604 -10.52 -29.14 1.21
CA LEU A 604 -10.77 -29.32 2.63
C LEU A 604 -11.53 -28.12 3.20
N LYS A 605 -12.46 -28.35 4.13
CA LYS A 605 -13.16 -27.30 4.90
C LYS A 605 -12.85 -27.44 6.36
N LEU A 606 -12.50 -26.34 7.02
CA LEU A 606 -12.27 -26.34 8.47
C LEU A 606 -13.53 -26.83 9.19
N SER A 607 -13.35 -27.73 10.15
CA SER A 607 -14.42 -28.28 10.98
C SER A 607 -14.28 -27.86 12.43
N SER A 608 -13.07 -27.94 12.99
CA SER A 608 -12.82 -27.56 14.38
C SER A 608 -11.37 -27.14 14.61
N VAL A 609 -11.16 -26.35 15.67
CA VAL A 609 -9.86 -26.08 16.28
C VAL A 609 -10.00 -26.31 17.77
N GLU A 610 -9.17 -27.20 18.33
CA GLU A 610 -9.14 -27.63 19.74
C GLU A 610 -7.73 -27.43 20.32
N PHE A 611 -7.66 -27.25 21.64
CA PHE A 611 -6.44 -27.04 22.40
C PHE A 611 -6.27 -28.10 23.49
#